data_ee887f7038b09673726ced58d6a045ad
#
_entry.id   ee887f7038b09673726ced58d6a045ad
#
_cell.length_a   1.000
_cell.length_b   1.000
_cell.length_c   1.000
_cell.angle_alpha   90.00
_cell.angle_beta   90.00
_cell.angle_gamma   90.00
#
_symmetry.space_group_name_H-M   'P 1'
#
loop_
_entity.id
_entity.type
_entity.pdbx_description
1 polymer ?
#
loop_
_entity_poly.entity_id
_entity_poly.type
_entity_poly.pdbx_seq_one_letter_code
_entity_poly.pdbx_strand_id
1 'polypeptide(L)'
;LVDMRMWQWLYANPQASATDLREAVVRIASEVWNQYYAPVLGEKDSPLLGIYSHMVGYALYLPAYPIGNLVQYQLEEHLAECRSADEWAKEYTRIYQQGRLTPDAWMRGAVGEAMSVEPILKAVREALKQ
;
A
#
# COMPACT_ATOMS: atom_id res chain seq x y z
N LEU A 1 3.02 -6.01 -3.94
CA LEU A 1 3.02 -6.81 -5.17
C LEU A 1 3.59 -8.21 -4.94
N VAL A 2 4.80 -8.34 -4.35
CA VAL A 2 5.43 -9.65 -4.08
C VAL A 2 4.53 -10.52 -3.19
N ASP A 3 4.03 -10.00 -2.07
CA ASP A 3 3.10 -10.68 -1.17
C ASP A 3 1.88 -11.23 -1.92
N MET A 4 1.23 -10.42 -2.73
CA MET A 4 0.06 -10.84 -3.52
C MET A 4 0.40 -11.96 -4.52
N ARG A 5 1.53 -11.85 -5.23
CA ARG A 5 1.98 -12.87 -6.19
C ARG A 5 2.39 -14.18 -5.50
N MET A 6 3.01 -14.09 -4.32
CA MET A 6 3.34 -15.25 -3.49
C MET A 6 2.08 -16.02 -3.10
N TRP A 7 1.04 -15.34 -2.62
CA TRP A 7 -0.22 -15.99 -2.25
C TRP A 7 -0.97 -16.56 -3.45
N GLN A 8 -0.97 -15.87 -4.59
CA GLN A 8 -1.51 -16.41 -5.84
C GLN A 8 -0.79 -17.71 -6.25
N TRP A 9 0.54 -17.73 -6.13
CA TRP A 9 1.35 -18.90 -6.41
C TRP A 9 1.01 -20.06 -5.46
N LEU A 10 0.88 -19.78 -4.15
CA LEU A 10 0.50 -20.77 -3.14
C LEU A 10 -0.86 -21.40 -3.44
N TYR A 11 -1.85 -20.61 -3.78
CA TYR A 11 -3.18 -21.14 -4.16
C TYR A 11 -3.13 -22.03 -5.40
N ALA A 12 -2.26 -21.73 -6.33
CA ALA A 12 -2.06 -22.57 -7.53
C ALA A 12 -1.23 -23.82 -7.24
N ASN A 13 -0.47 -23.87 -6.12
CA ASN A 13 0.43 -24.96 -5.75
C ASN A 13 0.17 -25.44 -4.32
N PRO A 14 -1.03 -26.00 -3.99
CA PRO A 14 -1.43 -26.30 -2.63
C PRO A 14 -0.62 -27.43 -1.95
N GLN A 15 0.17 -28.18 -2.73
CA GLN A 15 1.05 -29.24 -2.22
C GLN A 15 2.53 -28.83 -2.15
N ALA A 16 2.82 -27.54 -2.39
CA ALA A 16 4.19 -27.05 -2.38
C ALA A 16 4.83 -27.17 -1.00
N SER A 17 6.09 -27.59 -0.97
CA SER A 17 6.91 -27.60 0.24
C SER A 17 7.37 -26.17 0.61
N ALA A 18 7.92 -26.03 1.81
CA ALA A 18 8.53 -24.76 2.22
C ALA A 18 9.73 -24.36 1.32
N THR A 19 10.44 -25.34 0.75
CA THR A 19 11.54 -25.10 -0.19
C THR A 19 11.00 -24.54 -1.51
N ASP A 20 9.95 -25.15 -2.05
CA ASP A 20 9.32 -24.67 -3.29
C ASP A 20 8.77 -23.24 -3.12
N LEU A 21 8.16 -22.95 -1.98
CA LEU A 21 7.69 -21.61 -1.66
C LEU A 21 8.83 -20.60 -1.59
N ARG A 22 9.93 -20.94 -0.94
CA ARG A 22 11.12 -20.08 -0.86
C ARG A 22 11.67 -19.75 -2.25
N GLU A 23 11.80 -20.75 -3.11
CA GLU A 23 12.29 -20.57 -4.49
C GLU A 23 11.33 -19.66 -5.30
N ALA A 24 10.03 -19.88 -5.17
CA ALA A 24 9.02 -19.06 -5.82
C ALA A 24 9.08 -17.60 -5.33
N VAL A 25 9.24 -17.37 -4.01
CA VAL A 25 9.33 -16.02 -3.43
C VAL A 25 10.59 -15.30 -3.92
N VAL A 26 11.75 -15.96 -3.94
CA VAL A 26 13.00 -15.38 -4.46
C VAL A 26 12.83 -14.97 -5.91
N ARG A 27 12.28 -15.84 -6.76
CA ARG A 27 12.02 -15.53 -8.17
C ARG A 27 11.06 -14.36 -8.33
N ILE A 28 9.91 -14.38 -7.65
CA ILE A 28 8.91 -13.30 -7.71
C ILE A 28 9.50 -11.97 -7.24
N ALA A 29 10.28 -11.99 -6.17
CA ALA A 29 10.93 -10.80 -5.64
C ALA A 29 11.92 -10.19 -6.63
N SER A 30 12.77 -11.03 -7.25
CA SER A 30 13.73 -10.60 -8.28
C SER A 30 13.03 -10.05 -9.53
N GLU A 31 11.95 -10.68 -9.98
CA GLU A 31 11.15 -10.20 -11.12
C GLU A 31 10.57 -8.79 -10.83
N VAL A 32 9.97 -8.60 -9.64
CA VAL A 32 9.41 -7.30 -9.22
C VAL A 32 10.52 -6.27 -9.06
N TRP A 33 11.66 -6.65 -8.47
CA TRP A 33 12.82 -5.78 -8.36
C TRP A 33 13.29 -5.30 -9.72
N ASN A 34 13.49 -6.22 -10.66
CA ASN A 34 13.95 -5.91 -12.01
C ASN A 34 13.00 -4.97 -12.77
N GLN A 35 11.71 -5.11 -12.52
CA GLN A 35 10.70 -4.28 -13.17
C GLN A 35 10.66 -2.84 -12.66
N TYR A 36 10.77 -2.64 -11.33
CA TYR A 36 10.47 -1.35 -10.70
C TYR A 36 11.68 -0.65 -10.08
N TYR A 37 12.66 -1.39 -9.56
CA TYR A 37 13.78 -0.85 -8.81
C TYR A 37 15.09 -0.84 -9.60
N ALA A 38 15.38 -1.89 -10.34
CA ALA A 38 16.61 -1.99 -11.12
C ALA A 38 16.80 -0.85 -12.12
N PRO A 39 15.76 -0.32 -12.82
CA PRO A 39 15.92 0.81 -13.73
C PRO A 39 16.42 2.09 -13.04
N VAL A 40 16.15 2.24 -11.74
CA VAL A 40 16.52 3.42 -10.94
C VAL A 40 17.83 3.19 -10.16
N LEU A 41 17.98 2.00 -9.56
CA LEU A 41 19.10 1.70 -8.66
C LEU A 41 20.28 1.02 -9.36
N GLY A 42 20.12 0.54 -10.59
CA GLY A 42 21.19 -0.06 -11.40
C GLY A 42 21.54 -1.53 -11.05
N GLU A 43 21.05 -2.05 -9.90
CA GLU A 43 21.29 -3.43 -9.47
C GLU A 43 20.17 -4.34 -9.94
N LYS A 44 20.50 -5.56 -10.42
CA LYS A 44 19.53 -6.53 -10.90
C LYS A 44 19.46 -7.76 -9.99
N ASP A 45 18.36 -8.51 -10.15
CA ASP A 45 18.12 -9.82 -9.55
C ASP A 45 18.15 -9.86 -8.02
N SER A 46 17.92 -8.70 -7.37
CA SER A 46 17.88 -8.61 -5.90
C SER A 46 16.61 -9.27 -5.35
N PRO A 47 16.72 -10.22 -4.40
CA PRO A 47 15.59 -10.84 -3.73
C PRO A 47 15.09 -10.02 -2.53
N LEU A 48 15.60 -8.80 -2.32
CA LEU A 48 15.36 -7.98 -1.12
C LEU A 48 13.87 -7.82 -0.79
N LEU A 49 13.02 -7.72 -1.80
CA LEU A 49 11.57 -7.57 -1.61
C LEU A 49 10.88 -8.83 -1.05
N GLY A 50 11.59 -9.97 -0.99
CA GLY A 50 11.07 -11.25 -0.51
C GLY A 50 11.44 -11.61 0.93
N ILE A 51 12.20 -10.76 1.64
CA ILE A 51 12.74 -11.11 2.97
C ILE A 51 11.92 -10.62 4.16
N TYR A 52 10.79 -9.96 3.92
CA TYR A 52 9.98 -9.40 5.00
C TYR A 52 9.05 -10.46 5.62
N SER A 53 9.24 -10.73 6.92
CA SER A 53 8.55 -11.81 7.64
C SER A 53 7.02 -11.71 7.64
N HIS A 54 6.45 -10.53 7.50
CA HIS A 54 4.99 -10.34 7.45
C HIS A 54 4.33 -11.02 6.23
N MET A 55 5.08 -11.28 5.17
CA MET A 55 4.56 -12.01 4.00
C MET A 55 4.13 -13.45 4.35
N VAL A 56 4.82 -14.06 5.31
CA VAL A 56 4.54 -15.43 5.76
C VAL A 56 3.65 -15.44 7.01
N GLY A 57 3.95 -14.57 7.97
CA GLY A 57 3.25 -14.55 9.27
C GLY A 57 1.86 -13.91 9.22
N TYR A 58 1.62 -13.01 8.26
CA TYR A 58 0.38 -12.24 8.13
C TYR A 58 -0.04 -12.15 6.66
N ALA A 59 -0.81 -13.14 6.21
CA ALA A 59 -1.25 -13.25 4.83
C ALA A 59 -1.89 -11.95 4.29
N LEU A 60 -1.37 -11.45 3.18
CA LEU A 60 -1.88 -10.25 2.48
C LEU A 60 -1.92 -8.98 3.36
N TYR A 61 -1.07 -8.92 4.39
CA TYR A 61 -1.00 -7.74 5.27
C TYR A 61 -0.25 -6.57 4.62
N LEU A 62 0.79 -6.83 3.85
CA LEU A 62 1.64 -5.79 3.25
C LEU A 62 0.88 -4.80 2.34
N PRO A 63 -0.16 -5.20 1.58
CA PRO A 63 -0.97 -4.25 0.81
C PRO A 63 -1.64 -3.17 1.65
N ALA A 64 -1.83 -3.39 2.96
CA ALA A 64 -2.42 -2.38 3.84
C ALA A 64 -1.55 -1.12 4.00
N TYR A 65 -0.22 -1.22 3.88
CA TYR A 65 0.68 -0.06 3.98
C TYR A 65 0.50 0.95 2.84
N PRO A 66 0.59 0.55 1.55
CA PRO A 66 0.33 1.51 0.47
C PRO A 66 -1.11 2.03 0.47
N ILE A 67 -2.10 1.21 0.83
CA ILE A 67 -3.49 1.66 1.00
C ILE A 67 -3.56 2.72 2.09
N GLY A 68 -2.91 2.51 3.24
CA GLY A 68 -2.84 3.48 4.33
C GLY A 68 -2.23 4.82 3.88
N ASN A 69 -1.17 4.78 3.07
CA ASN A 69 -0.58 6.01 2.51
C ASN A 69 -1.53 6.74 1.56
N LEU A 70 -2.28 6.03 0.71
CA LEU A 70 -3.28 6.66 -0.17
C LEU A 70 -4.36 7.35 0.66
N VAL A 71 -4.87 6.67 1.69
CA VAL A 71 -5.86 7.23 2.63
C VAL A 71 -5.30 8.47 3.33
N GLN A 72 -4.07 8.40 3.83
CA GLN A 72 -3.41 9.50 4.54
C GLN A 72 -3.37 10.77 3.68
N TYR A 73 -2.78 10.70 2.49
CA TYR A 73 -2.63 11.88 1.62
C TYR A 73 -3.99 12.48 1.23
N GLN A 74 -4.99 11.66 0.99
CA GLN A 74 -6.33 12.12 0.64
C GLN A 74 -7.04 12.79 1.83
N LEU A 75 -6.85 12.27 3.05
CA LEU A 75 -7.35 12.88 4.29
C LEU A 75 -6.62 14.19 4.63
N GLU A 76 -5.30 14.23 4.46
CA GLU A 76 -4.52 15.44 4.71
C GLU A 76 -4.98 16.59 3.78
N GLU A 77 -5.21 16.30 2.50
CA GLU A 77 -5.73 17.29 1.54
C GLU A 77 -7.13 17.78 1.97
N HIS A 78 -8.03 16.87 2.36
CA HIS A 78 -9.37 17.21 2.84
C HIS A 78 -9.35 18.04 4.14
N LEU A 79 -8.57 17.61 5.12
CA LEU A 79 -8.48 18.30 6.42
C LEU A 79 -7.75 19.64 6.34
N ALA A 80 -6.91 19.85 5.31
CA ALA A 80 -6.28 21.16 5.08
C ALA A 80 -7.26 22.25 4.66
N GLU A 81 -8.48 21.90 4.27
CA GLU A 81 -9.54 22.87 3.96
C GLU A 81 -10.18 23.46 5.22
N CYS A 82 -10.00 22.85 6.40
CA CYS A 82 -10.52 23.34 7.66
C CYS A 82 -9.86 24.67 8.07
N ARG A 83 -10.67 25.66 8.41
CA ARG A 83 -10.25 27.03 8.69
C ARG A 83 -9.86 27.31 10.13
N SER A 84 -10.17 26.39 11.04
CA SER A 84 -9.88 26.49 12.47
C SER A 84 -9.59 25.13 13.10
N ALA A 85 -8.93 25.15 14.26
CA ALA A 85 -8.68 23.93 15.03
C ALA A 85 -9.98 23.23 15.46
N ASP A 86 -11.03 24.00 15.76
CA ASP A 86 -12.34 23.45 16.16
C ASP A 86 -13.05 22.77 15.00
N GLU A 87 -12.97 23.34 13.79
CA GLU A 87 -13.51 22.75 12.57
C GLU A 87 -12.76 21.46 12.24
N TRP A 88 -11.44 21.49 12.29
CA TRP A 88 -10.59 20.33 12.10
C TRP A 88 -10.92 19.19 13.07
N ALA A 89 -11.04 19.50 14.37
CA ALA A 89 -11.34 18.51 15.40
C ALA A 89 -12.73 17.87 15.22
N LYS A 90 -13.74 18.66 14.81
CA LYS A 90 -15.08 18.16 14.51
C LYS A 90 -15.06 17.24 13.29
N GLU A 91 -14.40 17.65 12.22
CA GLU A 91 -14.33 16.89 11.00
C GLU A 91 -13.53 15.59 11.18
N TYR A 92 -12.39 15.66 11.87
CA TYR A 92 -11.61 14.48 12.26
C TYR A 92 -12.46 13.48 13.04
N THR A 93 -13.20 13.97 14.05
CA THR A 93 -14.10 13.13 14.87
C THR A 93 -15.18 12.49 14.02
N ARG A 94 -15.82 13.25 13.12
CA ARG A 94 -16.84 12.75 12.19
C ARG A 94 -16.30 11.61 11.33
N ILE A 95 -15.12 11.80 10.76
CA ILE A 95 -14.46 10.82 9.89
C ILE A 95 -14.20 9.50 10.64
N TYR A 96 -13.64 9.59 11.85
CA TYR A 96 -13.29 8.40 12.63
C TYR A 96 -14.50 7.69 13.26
N GLN A 97 -15.62 8.36 13.42
CA GLN A 97 -16.86 7.76 13.93
C GLN A 97 -17.61 6.89 12.91
N GLN A 98 -17.18 6.82 11.66
CA GLN A 98 -17.81 5.99 10.62
C GLN A 98 -17.76 4.50 10.94
N GLY A 99 -16.86 4.05 11.81
CA GLY A 99 -16.69 2.65 12.19
C GLY A 99 -15.96 1.81 11.13
N ARG A 100 -16.23 0.50 11.14
CA ARG A 100 -15.53 -0.49 10.31
C ARG A 100 -16.23 -0.65 8.96
N LEU A 101 -15.66 -0.05 7.95
CA LEU A 101 -16.09 -0.14 6.55
C LEU A 101 -14.94 -0.66 5.69
N THR A 102 -15.24 -1.07 4.45
CA THR A 102 -14.19 -1.31 3.45
C THR A 102 -13.47 0.01 3.14
N PRO A 103 -12.19 -0.01 2.75
CA PRO A 103 -11.43 1.22 2.50
C PRO A 103 -12.13 2.21 1.55
N ASP A 104 -12.69 1.72 0.45
CA ASP A 104 -13.39 2.59 -0.50
C ASP A 104 -14.69 3.20 0.07
N ALA A 105 -15.49 2.40 0.78
CA ALA A 105 -16.71 2.88 1.42
C ALA A 105 -16.39 3.89 2.54
N TRP A 106 -15.31 3.65 3.30
CA TRP A 106 -14.86 4.53 4.34
C TRP A 106 -14.40 5.88 3.76
N MET A 107 -13.63 5.87 2.66
CA MET A 107 -13.16 7.08 2.00
C MET A 107 -14.31 7.90 1.41
N ARG A 108 -15.31 7.27 0.80
CA ARG A 108 -16.51 7.97 0.32
C ARG A 108 -17.27 8.67 1.45
N GLY A 109 -17.35 8.05 2.60
CA GLY A 109 -17.94 8.69 3.80
C GLY A 109 -17.04 9.75 4.43
N ALA A 110 -15.72 9.58 4.37
CA ALA A 110 -14.75 10.50 4.95
C ALA A 110 -14.63 11.80 4.13
N VAL A 111 -14.34 11.69 2.83
CA VAL A 111 -13.99 12.83 1.96
C VAL A 111 -14.96 13.00 0.78
N GLY A 112 -16.01 12.20 0.69
CA GLY A 112 -17.00 12.25 -0.39
C GLY A 112 -16.63 11.51 -1.68
N GLU A 113 -15.41 11.01 -1.78
CA GLU A 113 -14.84 10.40 -2.97
C GLU A 113 -14.28 9.00 -2.70
N ALA A 114 -14.13 8.20 -3.76
CA ALA A 114 -13.42 6.93 -3.69
C ALA A 114 -11.93 7.15 -3.36
N MET A 115 -11.29 6.08 -2.90
CA MET A 115 -9.84 6.07 -2.71
C MET A 115 -9.11 6.39 -4.03
N SER A 116 -8.17 7.35 -3.98
CA SER A 116 -7.45 7.88 -5.13
C SER A 116 -5.95 7.90 -4.92
N VAL A 117 -5.20 7.71 -6.01
CA VAL A 117 -3.73 7.87 -6.01
C VAL A 117 -3.30 9.32 -6.30
N GLU A 118 -4.20 10.18 -6.76
CA GLU A 118 -3.84 11.53 -7.22
C GLU A 118 -3.22 12.41 -6.13
N PRO A 119 -3.71 12.44 -4.88
CA PRO A 119 -3.10 13.27 -3.83
C PRO A 119 -1.63 12.92 -3.56
N ILE A 120 -1.28 11.63 -3.46
CA ILE A 120 0.11 11.23 -3.26
C ILE A 120 0.97 11.53 -4.50
N LEU A 121 0.45 11.34 -5.71
CA LEU A 121 1.16 11.69 -6.96
C LEU A 121 1.40 13.20 -7.07
N LYS A 122 0.45 14.02 -6.64
CA LYS A 122 0.58 15.47 -6.57
C LYS A 122 1.71 15.85 -5.61
N ALA A 123 1.70 15.31 -4.39
CA ALA A 123 2.76 15.57 -3.40
C ALA A 123 4.16 15.17 -3.91
N VAL A 124 4.29 14.01 -4.55
CA VAL A 124 5.54 13.57 -5.16
C VAL A 124 5.99 14.51 -6.28
N ARG A 125 5.10 14.91 -7.18
CA ARG A 125 5.42 15.85 -8.27
C ARG A 125 5.88 17.21 -7.73
N GLU A 126 5.29 17.68 -6.64
CA GLU A 126 5.69 18.93 -5.98
C GLU A 126 7.06 18.81 -5.33
N ALA A 127 7.34 17.72 -4.64
CA ALA A 127 8.64 17.46 -4.04
C ALA A 127 9.78 17.36 -5.08
N LEU A 128 9.50 16.81 -6.26
CA LEU A 128 10.49 16.69 -7.35
C LEU A 128 10.78 17.99 -8.10
N LYS A 129 10.04 19.07 -7.84
CA LYS A 129 10.29 20.40 -8.43
C LYS A 129 11.26 21.25 -7.60
N GLN A 130 11.56 20.81 -6.39
CA GLN A 130 12.49 21.48 -5.48
C GLN A 130 13.92 20.99 -5.71
#